data_8fd0c9d79ad40f4b5a2145dcf3b2429b
#
_entry.id   8fd0c9d79ad40f4b5a2145dcf3b2429b
#
_cell.length_a   1.000
_cell.length_b   1.000
_cell.length_c   1.000
_cell.angle_alpha   90.00
_cell.angle_beta   90.00
_cell.angle_gamma   90.00
#
_symmetry.space_group_name_H-M   'P 1'
#
loop_
_entity.id
_entity.type
_entity.pdbx_description
1 polymer ?
#
loop_
_entity_poly.entity_id
_entity_poly.type
_entity_poly.pdbx_seq_one_letter_code
_entity_poly.pdbx_strand_id
1 'polypeptide(L)'
;MMIKEIEGVKTVKGYSKCKSALSHIKKYKTDVAVIDINMPDMDGISFAKTIKKISPDTAIIFLTGYSEYAVDAFQIHAEGYLLKPVSKERLEEELKYAVSNVFYHRFEKSDSRIRVITFGNFDIFVDGKKVNFKRSKSKELLAYLIDRRGNSVTRAEGFAILWEDGVYDRSMQKQLDVIIRSLRDTLREYDIDDMLILQKGTIRIVPELIDCDMYRLLDGDICAIDSYRGEYMSQYSWASALEGYMTRTTINR
;
A
#
# COMPACT_ATOMS: atom_id res chain seq x y z
N MET A 1 -14.85 -6.48 25.44
CA MET A 1 -14.23 -7.25 24.36
C MET A 1 -13.07 -6.42 23.84
N MET A 2 -11.86 -6.89 24.07
CA MET A 2 -10.56 -6.20 23.88
C MET A 2 -10.41 -5.49 22.51
N ILE A 3 -10.91 -6.10 21.42
CA ILE A 3 -10.78 -5.57 20.05
C ILE A 3 -11.44 -4.18 19.89
N LYS A 4 -12.51 -3.86 20.61
CA LYS A 4 -13.18 -2.56 20.52
C LYS A 4 -12.36 -1.37 21.05
N GLU A 5 -11.34 -1.68 21.85
CA GLU A 5 -10.47 -0.70 22.50
C GLU A 5 -9.18 -0.46 21.71
N ILE A 6 -9.02 -1.15 20.56
CA ILE A 6 -7.87 -1.01 19.70
C ILE A 6 -8.10 0.19 18.76
N GLU A 7 -7.12 1.06 18.70
CA GLU A 7 -7.16 2.25 17.85
C GLU A 7 -7.30 1.85 16.36
N GLY A 8 -8.07 2.62 15.60
CA GLY A 8 -8.35 2.31 14.18
C GLY A 8 -9.52 1.33 13.96
N VAL A 9 -9.99 0.63 14.99
CA VAL A 9 -11.13 -0.28 14.89
C VAL A 9 -12.45 0.48 14.94
N LYS A 10 -13.10 0.68 13.78
CA LYS A 10 -14.38 1.42 13.69
C LYS A 10 -15.58 0.60 14.12
N THR A 11 -15.63 -0.68 13.74
CA THR A 11 -16.80 -1.53 14.00
C THR A 11 -16.36 -2.95 14.31
N VAL A 12 -16.87 -3.51 15.40
CA VAL A 12 -16.68 -4.91 15.79
C VAL A 12 -18.05 -5.57 15.97
N LYS A 13 -18.24 -6.70 15.30
CA LYS A 13 -19.42 -7.54 15.46
C LYS A 13 -19.00 -8.95 15.85
N GLY A 14 -19.56 -9.45 16.94
CA GLY A 14 -19.35 -10.82 17.41
C GLY A 14 -20.51 -11.73 17.03
N TYR A 15 -20.20 -12.96 16.66
CA TYR A 15 -21.16 -13.99 16.29
C TYR A 15 -20.84 -15.29 17.03
N SER A 16 -21.87 -15.95 17.54
CA SER A 16 -21.79 -17.28 18.14
C SER A 16 -22.13 -18.39 17.15
N LYS A 17 -22.65 -18.05 15.97
CA LYS A 17 -23.03 -18.99 14.90
C LYS A 17 -22.37 -18.62 13.59
N CYS A 18 -21.70 -19.58 12.96
CA CYS A 18 -21.01 -19.39 11.66
C CYS A 18 -21.96 -18.91 10.57
N LYS A 19 -23.19 -19.46 10.50
CA LYS A 19 -24.21 -19.06 9.51
C LYS A 19 -24.55 -17.57 9.58
N SER A 20 -24.67 -17.01 10.78
CA SER A 20 -24.97 -15.60 10.99
C SER A 20 -23.80 -14.70 10.56
N ALA A 21 -22.58 -15.10 10.88
CA ALA A 21 -21.36 -14.40 10.44
C ALA A 21 -21.22 -14.43 8.91
N LEU A 22 -21.43 -15.57 8.26
CA LEU A 22 -21.40 -15.67 6.79
C LEU A 22 -22.46 -14.80 6.11
N SER A 23 -23.67 -14.74 6.69
CA SER A 23 -24.74 -13.87 6.17
C SER A 23 -24.35 -12.38 6.27
N HIS A 24 -23.62 -12.02 7.33
CA HIS A 24 -23.10 -10.66 7.47
C HIS A 24 -22.01 -10.36 6.44
N ILE A 25 -20.99 -11.23 6.32
CA ILE A 25 -19.85 -11.06 5.41
C ILE A 25 -20.32 -10.98 3.95
N LYS A 26 -21.36 -11.72 3.56
CA LYS A 26 -21.96 -11.64 2.21
C LYS A 26 -22.60 -10.27 1.94
N LYS A 27 -23.11 -9.59 2.96
CA LYS A 27 -23.86 -8.35 2.82
C LYS A 27 -23.00 -7.10 3.05
N TYR A 28 -22.00 -7.20 3.90
CA TYR A 28 -21.18 -6.08 4.35
C TYR A 28 -19.70 -6.41 4.21
N LYS A 29 -18.95 -5.44 3.71
CA LYS A 29 -17.50 -5.53 3.64
C LYS A 29 -16.92 -5.75 5.04
N THR A 30 -16.07 -6.75 5.17
CA THR A 30 -15.38 -7.11 6.42
C THR A 30 -13.89 -7.12 6.15
N ASP A 31 -13.14 -6.34 6.92
CA ASP A 31 -11.69 -6.23 6.71
C ASP A 31 -10.97 -7.40 7.35
N VAL A 32 -11.30 -7.73 8.60
CA VAL A 32 -10.64 -8.81 9.35
C VAL A 32 -11.69 -9.69 10.03
N ALA A 33 -11.51 -11.00 9.98
CA ALA A 33 -12.25 -11.99 10.75
C ALA A 33 -11.32 -12.68 11.75
N VAL A 34 -11.61 -12.49 13.05
CA VAL A 34 -10.93 -13.19 14.14
C VAL A 34 -11.74 -14.41 14.50
N ILE A 35 -11.16 -15.60 14.37
CA ILE A 35 -11.86 -16.89 14.39
C ILE A 35 -11.23 -17.81 15.44
N ASP A 36 -12.07 -18.42 16.29
CA ASP A 36 -11.63 -19.59 17.07
C ASP A 36 -11.68 -20.85 16.20
N ILE A 37 -10.76 -21.76 16.37
CA ILE A 37 -10.74 -23.02 15.64
C ILE A 37 -11.80 -23.97 16.18
N ASN A 38 -11.91 -24.06 17.49
CA ASN A 38 -12.87 -24.99 18.10
C ASN A 38 -14.23 -24.29 18.33
N MET A 39 -15.12 -24.40 17.36
CA MET A 39 -16.47 -23.83 17.41
C MET A 39 -17.53 -24.93 17.30
N PRO A 40 -18.71 -24.78 17.97
CA PRO A 40 -19.73 -25.83 18.01
C PRO A 40 -20.36 -26.19 16.66
N ASP A 41 -20.50 -25.19 15.76
CA ASP A 41 -21.27 -25.34 14.53
C ASP A 41 -20.43 -25.85 13.35
N MET A 42 -19.15 -25.46 13.31
CA MET A 42 -18.23 -25.80 12.22
C MET A 42 -16.81 -25.52 12.73
N ASP A 43 -15.83 -26.34 12.35
CA ASP A 43 -14.45 -26.06 12.68
C ASP A 43 -13.97 -24.74 12.02
N GLY A 44 -13.10 -24.02 12.73
CA GLY A 44 -12.66 -22.68 12.31
C GLY A 44 -11.90 -22.67 10.99
N ILE A 45 -11.18 -23.74 10.67
CA ILE A 45 -10.44 -23.87 9.39
C ILE A 45 -11.41 -23.96 8.21
N SER A 46 -12.44 -24.81 8.30
CA SER A 46 -13.49 -24.92 7.29
C SER A 46 -14.30 -23.63 7.16
N PHE A 47 -14.53 -22.94 8.28
CA PHE A 47 -15.20 -21.65 8.30
C PHE A 47 -14.36 -20.57 7.59
N ALA A 48 -13.08 -20.49 7.87
CA ALA A 48 -12.14 -19.57 7.22
C ALA A 48 -12.04 -19.82 5.71
N LYS A 49 -11.95 -21.10 5.28
CA LYS A 49 -12.03 -21.48 3.85
C LYS A 49 -13.30 -20.98 3.17
N THR A 50 -14.42 -21.02 3.89
CA THR A 50 -15.70 -20.54 3.38
C THR A 50 -15.70 -19.01 3.26
N ILE A 51 -15.13 -18.29 4.24
CA ILE A 51 -14.99 -16.85 4.17
C ILE A 51 -14.10 -16.45 2.98
N LYS A 52 -12.94 -17.07 2.81
CA LYS A 52 -12.03 -16.78 1.67
C LYS A 52 -12.70 -17.01 0.31
N LYS A 53 -13.64 -17.94 0.18
CA LYS A 53 -14.42 -18.16 -1.05
C LYS A 53 -15.41 -17.04 -1.34
N ILE A 54 -16.07 -16.47 -0.34
CA ILE A 54 -17.12 -15.45 -0.50
C ILE A 54 -16.60 -14.02 -0.38
N SER A 55 -15.51 -13.82 0.33
CA SER A 55 -14.83 -12.53 0.53
C SER A 55 -13.32 -12.76 0.61
N PRO A 56 -12.65 -12.94 -0.54
CA PRO A 56 -11.21 -13.27 -0.61
C PRO A 56 -10.33 -12.23 0.08
N ASP A 57 -10.78 -10.98 0.10
CA ASP A 57 -10.05 -9.84 0.66
C ASP A 57 -10.27 -9.67 2.18
N THR A 58 -11.02 -10.54 2.84
CA THR A 58 -11.12 -10.57 4.30
C THR A 58 -9.90 -11.26 4.88
N ALA A 59 -9.12 -10.56 5.71
CA ALA A 59 -8.02 -11.17 6.45
C ALA A 59 -8.54 -12.13 7.52
N ILE A 60 -7.85 -13.24 7.72
CA ILE A 60 -8.19 -14.24 8.73
C ILE A 60 -7.11 -14.23 9.82
N ILE A 61 -7.53 -14.03 11.06
CA ILE A 61 -6.69 -14.25 12.23
C ILE A 61 -7.31 -15.35 13.07
N PHE A 62 -6.57 -16.42 13.33
CA PHE A 62 -7.01 -17.42 14.29
C PHE A 62 -6.63 -17.01 15.71
N LEU A 63 -7.58 -17.13 16.63
CA LEU A 63 -7.37 -16.89 18.06
C LEU A 63 -7.88 -18.11 18.81
N THR A 64 -6.97 -19.03 19.17
CA THR A 64 -7.33 -20.37 19.66
C THR A 64 -6.46 -20.82 20.83
N GLY A 65 -6.92 -21.82 21.58
CA GLY A 65 -6.11 -22.49 22.62
C GLY A 65 -5.23 -23.63 22.09
N TYR A 66 -5.29 -23.94 20.80
CA TYR A 66 -4.64 -25.10 20.19
C TYR A 66 -3.50 -24.67 19.27
N SER A 67 -2.34 -25.30 19.38
CA SER A 67 -1.15 -24.98 18.56
C SER A 67 -1.02 -25.88 17.33
N GLU A 68 -1.64 -27.03 17.31
CA GLU A 68 -1.52 -28.08 16.29
C GLU A 68 -2.09 -27.71 14.94
N TYR A 69 -3.00 -26.72 14.87
CA TYR A 69 -3.63 -26.28 13.62
C TYR A 69 -2.89 -25.15 12.90
N ALA A 70 -1.71 -24.77 13.39
CA ALA A 70 -0.94 -23.67 12.78
C ALA A 70 -0.55 -23.96 11.31
N VAL A 71 -0.25 -25.23 10.99
CA VAL A 71 0.07 -25.65 9.62
C VAL A 71 -1.15 -25.54 8.71
N ASP A 72 -2.34 -25.95 9.19
CA ASP A 72 -3.58 -25.83 8.43
C ASP A 72 -3.97 -24.38 8.20
N ALA A 73 -3.76 -23.51 9.19
CA ALA A 73 -3.97 -22.07 9.08
C ALA A 73 -3.06 -21.46 8.00
N PHE A 74 -1.78 -21.87 7.96
CA PHE A 74 -0.85 -21.44 6.94
C PHE A 74 -1.28 -21.86 5.52
N GLN A 75 -1.78 -23.08 5.34
CA GLN A 75 -2.26 -23.58 4.03
C GLN A 75 -3.43 -22.79 3.45
N ILE A 76 -4.22 -22.13 4.28
CA ILE A 76 -5.33 -21.28 3.83
C ILE A 76 -4.95 -19.80 3.76
N HIS A 77 -3.66 -19.50 3.88
CA HIS A 77 -3.13 -18.13 3.87
C HIS A 77 -3.81 -17.24 4.93
N ALA A 78 -3.92 -17.75 6.17
CA ALA A 78 -4.34 -16.91 7.29
C ALA A 78 -3.25 -15.87 7.56
N GLU A 79 -3.66 -14.65 7.80
CA GLU A 79 -2.76 -13.52 8.07
C GLU A 79 -2.20 -13.56 9.49
N GLY A 80 -2.87 -14.28 10.42
CA GLY A 80 -2.40 -14.40 11.79
C GLY A 80 -2.84 -15.66 12.49
N TYR A 81 -2.04 -16.08 13.49
CA TYR A 81 -2.32 -17.20 14.38
C TYR A 81 -1.89 -16.88 15.82
N LEU A 82 -2.85 -16.70 16.70
CA LEU A 82 -2.65 -16.29 18.07
C LEU A 82 -3.11 -17.38 19.04
N LEU A 83 -2.26 -17.71 20.02
CA LEU A 83 -2.61 -18.63 21.07
C LEU A 83 -3.22 -17.89 22.27
N LYS A 84 -4.30 -18.44 22.83
CA LYS A 84 -4.88 -17.98 24.10
C LYS A 84 -4.03 -18.46 25.29
N PRO A 85 -3.79 -17.61 26.31
CA PRO A 85 -4.26 -16.24 26.45
C PRO A 85 -3.44 -15.26 25.59
N VAL A 86 -4.08 -14.27 24.96
CA VAL A 86 -3.43 -13.23 24.16
C VAL A 86 -3.49 -11.89 24.90
N SER A 87 -2.39 -11.13 24.87
CA SER A 87 -2.36 -9.76 25.36
C SER A 87 -3.01 -8.80 24.36
N LYS A 88 -3.40 -7.60 24.83
CA LYS A 88 -3.97 -6.55 23.96
C LYS A 88 -2.95 -6.10 22.93
N GLU A 89 -1.71 -5.91 23.34
CA GLU A 89 -0.61 -5.45 22.50
C GLU A 89 -0.36 -6.44 21.34
N ARG A 90 -0.30 -7.74 21.66
CA ARG A 90 -0.09 -8.78 20.65
C ARG A 90 -1.25 -8.87 19.65
N LEU A 91 -2.49 -8.73 20.12
CA LEU A 91 -3.67 -8.72 19.25
C LEU A 91 -3.70 -7.48 18.38
N GLU A 92 -3.29 -6.32 18.89
CA GLU A 92 -3.19 -5.08 18.14
C GLU A 92 -2.15 -5.15 17.03
N GLU A 93 -0.95 -5.66 17.31
CA GLU A 93 0.09 -5.90 16.31
C GLU A 93 -0.40 -6.78 15.16
N GLU A 94 -1.06 -7.90 15.48
CA GLU A 94 -1.56 -8.82 14.49
C GLU A 94 -2.70 -8.22 13.65
N LEU A 95 -3.58 -7.44 14.26
CA LEU A 95 -4.64 -6.72 13.54
C LEU A 95 -4.06 -5.67 12.59
N LYS A 96 -3.07 -4.89 13.02
CA LYS A 96 -2.35 -3.93 12.17
C LYS A 96 -1.69 -4.61 10.98
N TYR A 97 -1.04 -5.75 11.20
CA TYR A 97 -0.44 -6.54 10.13
C TYR A 97 -1.49 -7.07 9.14
N ALA A 98 -2.59 -7.64 9.64
CA ALA A 98 -3.66 -8.14 8.80
C ALA A 98 -4.33 -7.04 7.97
N VAL A 99 -4.59 -5.86 8.57
CA VAL A 99 -5.17 -4.70 7.87
C VAL A 99 -4.23 -4.20 6.77
N SER A 100 -2.92 -4.14 7.01
CA SER A 100 -1.96 -3.73 5.98
C SER A 100 -1.96 -4.69 4.79
N ASN A 101 -2.01 -6.00 5.03
CA ASN A 101 -2.09 -6.98 3.95
C ASN A 101 -3.39 -6.82 3.14
N VAL A 102 -4.53 -6.59 3.81
CA VAL A 102 -5.80 -6.28 3.13
C VAL A 102 -5.69 -5.03 2.27
N PHE A 103 -5.05 -3.98 2.79
CA PHE A 103 -4.81 -2.75 2.03
C PHE A 103 -3.98 -3.03 0.77
N TYR A 104 -2.85 -3.73 0.88
CA TYR A 104 -2.01 -4.09 -0.27
C TYR A 104 -2.79 -4.89 -1.32
N HIS A 105 -3.52 -5.91 -0.92
CA HIS A 105 -4.34 -6.71 -1.84
C HIS A 105 -5.45 -5.90 -2.51
N ARG A 106 -6.10 -4.98 -1.79
CA ARG A 106 -7.12 -4.08 -2.36
C ARG A 106 -6.50 -3.01 -3.24
N PHE A 107 -5.36 -2.48 -2.84
CA PHE A 107 -4.61 -1.52 -3.64
C PHE A 107 -4.11 -2.16 -4.93
N GLU A 108 -3.64 -3.42 -4.89
CA GLU A 108 -3.29 -4.20 -6.08
C GLU A 108 -4.48 -4.45 -7.03
N LYS A 109 -5.70 -4.56 -6.49
CA LYS A 109 -6.96 -4.77 -7.22
C LYS A 109 -7.76 -3.48 -7.43
N SER A 110 -7.18 -2.32 -7.14
CA SER A 110 -7.84 -1.02 -7.39
C SER A 110 -8.22 -0.93 -8.85
N ASP A 111 -9.45 -0.43 -9.13
CA ASP A 111 -9.92 -0.15 -10.50
C ASP A 111 -9.20 1.04 -11.13
N SER A 112 -8.29 1.70 -10.40
CA SER A 112 -7.48 2.77 -10.95
C SER A 112 -6.52 2.23 -11.99
N ARG A 113 -6.57 2.81 -13.19
CA ARG A 113 -5.72 2.43 -14.31
C ARG A 113 -4.23 2.60 -13.98
N ILE A 114 -3.89 3.67 -13.25
CA ILE A 114 -2.50 3.99 -12.88
C ILE A 114 -2.35 3.88 -11.36
N ARG A 115 -1.56 2.92 -10.91
CA ARG A 115 -1.23 2.73 -9.49
C ARG A 115 0.24 2.98 -9.23
N VAL A 116 0.53 3.67 -8.15
CA VAL A 116 1.88 4.03 -7.73
C VAL A 116 2.14 3.52 -6.33
N ILE A 117 3.19 2.72 -6.18
CA ILE A 117 3.69 2.23 -4.90
C ILE A 117 4.90 3.06 -4.53
N THR A 118 4.86 3.64 -3.35
CA THR A 118 5.95 4.47 -2.79
C THR A 118 6.47 3.92 -1.47
N PHE A 119 5.68 3.08 -0.79
CA PHE A 119 6.12 2.41 0.45
C PHE A 119 7.11 1.31 0.11
N GLY A 120 8.30 1.37 0.73
CA GLY A 120 9.45 0.58 0.32
C GLY A 120 10.08 1.11 -0.97
N ASN A 121 10.08 0.31 -2.02
CA ASN A 121 10.61 0.71 -3.32
C ASN A 121 9.54 1.34 -4.22
N PHE A 122 9.93 2.40 -4.95
CA PHE A 122 9.06 3.03 -5.94
C PHE A 122 8.79 2.11 -7.12
N ASP A 123 7.50 1.89 -7.40
CA ASP A 123 7.04 1.22 -8.62
C ASP A 123 5.72 1.83 -9.13
N ILE A 124 5.47 1.70 -10.43
CA ILE A 124 4.24 2.14 -11.08
C ILE A 124 3.65 1.00 -11.92
N PHE A 125 2.33 0.88 -11.88
CA PHE A 125 1.57 -0.15 -12.59
C PHE A 125 0.47 0.51 -13.42
N VAL A 126 0.27 0.01 -14.63
CA VAL A 126 -0.80 0.40 -15.54
C VAL A 126 -1.59 -0.84 -15.90
N ASP A 127 -2.90 -0.83 -15.67
CA ASP A 127 -3.79 -1.97 -15.88
C ASP A 127 -3.24 -3.26 -15.22
N GLY A 128 -2.68 -3.12 -14.01
CA GLY A 128 -2.07 -4.20 -13.23
C GLY A 128 -0.70 -4.68 -13.69
N LYS A 129 -0.13 -4.11 -14.75
CA LYS A 129 1.19 -4.46 -15.27
C LYS A 129 2.24 -3.45 -14.84
N LYS A 130 3.37 -3.93 -14.33
CA LYS A 130 4.50 -3.08 -13.95
C LYS A 130 5.07 -2.36 -15.17
N VAL A 131 5.28 -1.05 -15.02
CA VAL A 131 5.92 -0.22 -16.07
C VAL A 131 7.43 -0.44 -16.05
N ASN A 132 7.99 -0.75 -17.21
CA ASN A 132 9.43 -0.96 -17.39
C ASN A 132 10.08 0.28 -17.97
N PHE A 133 11.02 0.87 -17.24
CA PHE A 133 11.77 2.05 -17.66
C PHE A 133 13.06 1.66 -18.37
N LYS A 134 13.30 2.23 -19.54
CA LYS A 134 14.55 2.03 -20.31
C LYS A 134 15.77 2.66 -19.60
N ARG A 135 15.54 3.66 -18.74
CA ARG A 135 16.57 4.38 -18.00
C ARG A 135 16.17 4.54 -16.53
N SER A 136 17.05 4.17 -15.62
CA SER A 136 16.82 4.32 -14.17
C SER A 136 16.53 5.77 -13.77
N LYS A 137 17.26 6.73 -14.35
CA LYS A 137 17.04 8.16 -14.11
C LYS A 137 15.70 8.69 -14.60
N SER A 138 15.07 8.06 -15.59
CA SER A 138 13.70 8.39 -16.00
C SER A 138 12.69 7.93 -14.95
N LYS A 139 12.89 6.76 -14.35
CA LYS A 139 12.08 6.25 -13.23
C LYS A 139 12.25 7.12 -11.99
N GLU A 140 13.48 7.51 -11.67
CA GLU A 140 13.83 8.40 -10.56
C GLU A 140 13.19 9.79 -10.71
N LEU A 141 13.24 10.38 -11.91
CA LEU A 141 12.58 11.65 -12.19
C LEU A 141 11.07 11.55 -11.96
N LEU A 142 10.42 10.47 -12.43
CA LEU A 142 9.00 10.27 -12.18
C LEU A 142 8.69 10.13 -10.69
N ALA A 143 9.50 9.35 -9.96
CA ALA A 143 9.36 9.21 -8.52
C ALA A 143 9.41 10.56 -7.80
N TYR A 144 10.37 11.41 -8.15
CA TYR A 144 10.49 12.76 -7.60
C TYR A 144 9.27 13.62 -7.95
N LEU A 145 8.79 13.59 -9.18
CA LEU A 145 7.59 14.34 -9.59
C LEU A 145 6.34 13.89 -8.81
N ILE A 146 6.22 12.61 -8.51
CA ILE A 146 5.14 12.06 -7.69
C ILE A 146 5.28 12.54 -6.24
N ASP A 147 6.49 12.53 -5.67
CA ASP A 147 6.77 13.12 -4.36
C ASP A 147 6.33 14.59 -4.28
N ARG A 148 6.48 15.35 -5.35
CA ARG A 148 6.08 16.76 -5.46
C ARG A 148 4.57 16.99 -5.59
N ARG A 149 3.77 15.96 -5.74
CA ARG A 149 2.29 15.96 -5.69
C ARG A 149 1.66 17.04 -6.57
N GLY A 150 2.07 17.10 -7.85
CA GLY A 150 1.58 18.09 -8.82
C GLY A 150 2.22 19.46 -8.76
N ASN A 151 3.07 19.74 -7.77
CA ASN A 151 3.87 20.96 -7.77
C ASN A 151 4.86 20.94 -8.95
N SER A 152 5.01 22.11 -9.58
CA SER A 152 5.93 22.27 -10.69
C SER A 152 7.38 22.15 -10.24
N VAL A 153 8.15 21.35 -10.94
CA VAL A 153 9.59 21.16 -10.75
C VAL A 153 10.32 21.85 -11.92
N THR A 154 11.26 22.71 -11.62
CA THR A 154 12.11 23.33 -12.65
C THR A 154 13.11 22.32 -13.19
N ARG A 155 13.64 22.59 -14.38
CA ARG A 155 14.69 21.74 -14.98
C ARG A 155 15.95 21.68 -14.10
N ALA A 156 16.29 22.77 -13.44
CA ALA A 156 17.44 22.84 -12.53
C ALA A 156 17.22 21.96 -11.28
N GLU A 157 16.02 21.98 -10.68
CA GLU A 157 15.66 21.09 -9.57
C GLU A 157 15.67 19.63 -10.00
N GLY A 158 15.04 19.28 -11.15
CA GLY A 158 15.06 17.92 -11.68
C GLY A 158 16.49 17.43 -11.97
N PHE A 159 17.38 18.33 -12.41
CA PHE A 159 18.79 18.01 -12.58
C PHE A 159 19.46 17.73 -11.23
N ALA A 160 19.29 18.61 -10.25
CA ALA A 160 19.95 18.50 -8.93
C ALA A 160 19.61 17.18 -8.23
N ILE A 161 18.38 16.72 -8.36
CA ILE A 161 17.94 15.43 -7.80
C ILE A 161 18.59 14.24 -8.51
N LEU A 162 18.73 14.29 -9.82
CA LEU A 162 19.29 13.18 -10.60
C LEU A 162 20.82 13.11 -10.57
N TRP A 163 21.50 14.24 -10.30
CA TRP A 163 22.96 14.36 -10.27
C TRP A 163 23.41 15.26 -9.11
N GLU A 164 23.48 14.70 -7.91
CA GLU A 164 23.77 15.42 -6.66
C GLU A 164 25.04 16.29 -6.73
N ASP A 165 26.11 15.77 -7.34
CA ASP A 165 27.41 16.48 -7.47
C ASP A 165 27.62 17.10 -8.86
N GLY A 166 26.59 17.19 -9.68
CA GLY A 166 26.69 17.64 -11.06
C GLY A 166 26.67 19.16 -11.21
N VAL A 167 27.38 19.68 -12.21
CA VAL A 167 27.29 21.09 -12.63
C VAL A 167 26.24 21.19 -13.74
N TYR A 168 25.25 22.07 -13.57
CA TYR A 168 24.16 22.27 -14.54
C TYR A 168 24.62 23.09 -15.73
N ASP A 169 25.48 22.53 -16.56
CA ASP A 169 25.99 23.14 -17.79
C ASP A 169 25.15 22.74 -19.04
N ARG A 170 25.55 23.24 -20.22
CA ARG A 170 24.83 22.94 -21.48
C ARG A 170 24.85 21.44 -21.84
N SER A 171 25.88 20.70 -21.47
CA SER A 171 25.97 19.25 -21.72
C SER A 171 24.96 18.51 -20.87
N MET A 172 24.90 18.85 -19.58
CA MET A 172 24.01 18.24 -18.64
C MET A 172 22.52 18.61 -18.88
N GLN A 173 22.26 19.82 -19.41
CA GLN A 173 20.93 20.19 -19.90
C GLN A 173 20.45 19.25 -21.02
N LYS A 174 21.34 18.91 -21.97
CA LYS A 174 21.01 17.93 -23.03
C LYS A 174 20.78 16.52 -22.47
N GLN A 175 21.57 16.12 -21.47
CA GLN A 175 21.35 14.82 -20.81
C GLN A 175 20.00 14.77 -20.09
N LEU A 176 19.61 15.84 -19.39
CA LEU A 176 18.29 15.97 -18.78
C LEU A 176 17.18 15.89 -19.84
N ASP A 177 17.34 16.53 -21.00
CA ASP A 177 16.41 16.44 -22.12
C ASP A 177 16.21 14.99 -22.59
N VAL A 178 17.29 14.22 -22.63
CA VAL A 178 17.21 12.78 -22.96
C VAL A 178 16.44 12.00 -21.92
N ILE A 179 16.64 12.30 -20.64
CA ILE A 179 15.89 11.65 -19.53
C ILE A 179 14.41 12.01 -19.60
N ILE A 180 14.06 13.29 -19.77
CA ILE A 180 12.67 13.75 -19.89
C ILE A 180 11.99 13.11 -21.12
N ARG A 181 12.69 13.05 -22.25
CA ARG A 181 12.17 12.37 -23.45
C ARG A 181 11.94 10.89 -23.20
N SER A 182 12.94 10.20 -22.60
CA SER A 182 12.82 8.78 -22.27
C SER A 182 11.65 8.51 -21.30
N LEU A 183 11.41 9.39 -20.31
CA LEU A 183 10.26 9.31 -19.43
C LEU A 183 8.97 9.41 -20.24
N ARG A 184 8.83 10.46 -21.05
CA ARG A 184 7.63 10.69 -21.87
C ARG A 184 7.37 9.55 -22.85
N ASP A 185 8.41 9.03 -23.50
CA ASP A 185 8.28 7.90 -24.43
C ASP A 185 7.82 6.63 -23.70
N THR A 186 8.34 6.38 -22.48
CA THR A 186 7.86 5.27 -21.64
C THR A 186 6.38 5.45 -21.27
N LEU A 187 5.96 6.64 -20.81
CA LEU A 187 4.56 6.87 -20.46
C LEU A 187 3.61 6.71 -21.67
N ARG A 188 4.05 7.10 -22.88
CA ARG A 188 3.31 6.89 -24.12
C ARG A 188 3.18 5.42 -24.51
N GLU A 189 4.19 4.60 -24.27
CA GLU A 189 4.13 3.16 -24.53
C GLU A 189 2.99 2.49 -23.73
N TYR A 190 2.59 3.08 -22.58
CA TYR A 190 1.49 2.62 -21.74
C TYR A 190 0.23 3.49 -21.85
N ASP A 191 0.22 4.46 -22.79
CA ASP A 191 -0.91 5.37 -23.02
C ASP A 191 -1.37 6.12 -21.74
N ILE A 192 -0.38 6.68 -21.03
CA ILE A 192 -0.55 7.46 -19.78
C ILE A 192 0.27 8.76 -19.77
N ASP A 193 0.68 9.27 -20.92
CA ASP A 193 1.52 10.49 -20.99
C ASP A 193 0.75 11.78 -20.66
N ASP A 194 -0.57 11.71 -20.56
CA ASP A 194 -1.44 12.76 -20.02
C ASP A 194 -1.20 13.06 -18.53
N MET A 195 -0.64 12.09 -17.78
CA MET A 195 -0.24 12.33 -16.40
C MET A 195 0.99 13.26 -16.26
N LEU A 196 1.73 13.53 -17.36
CA LEU A 196 2.96 14.34 -17.35
C LEU A 196 2.76 15.65 -18.12
N ILE A 197 2.85 16.77 -17.43
CA ILE A 197 2.73 18.10 -18.02
C ILE A 197 4.11 18.75 -18.11
N LEU A 198 4.46 19.16 -19.33
CA LEU A 198 5.68 19.92 -19.65
C LEU A 198 5.29 21.35 -20.06
N GLN A 199 5.61 22.35 -19.26
CA GLN A 199 5.26 23.75 -19.51
C GLN A 199 6.41 24.70 -19.17
N LYS A 200 6.79 25.58 -20.13
CA LYS A 200 7.70 26.73 -19.91
C LYS A 200 8.93 26.42 -19.00
N GLY A 201 9.59 25.29 -19.24
CA GLY A 201 10.78 24.92 -18.47
C GLY A 201 10.50 24.22 -17.13
N THR A 202 9.25 23.92 -16.83
CA THR A 202 8.85 23.14 -15.66
C THR A 202 8.21 21.81 -16.06
N ILE A 203 8.23 20.87 -15.13
CA ILE A 203 7.68 19.53 -15.27
C ILE A 203 6.80 19.27 -14.04
N ARG A 204 5.64 18.71 -14.23
CA ARG A 204 4.78 18.24 -13.12
C ARG A 204 3.96 17.04 -13.54
N ILE A 205 3.45 16.31 -12.56
CA ILE A 205 2.44 15.27 -12.80
C ILE A 205 1.03 15.81 -12.52
N VAL A 206 0.02 15.06 -12.95
CA VAL A 206 -1.41 15.26 -12.63
C VAL A 206 -1.79 14.22 -11.56
N PRO A 207 -1.83 14.60 -10.27
CA PRO A 207 -2.06 13.65 -9.16
C PRO A 207 -3.41 12.92 -9.25
N GLU A 208 -4.42 13.58 -9.83
CA GLU A 208 -5.79 13.08 -9.93
C GLU A 208 -5.90 11.85 -10.83
N LEU A 209 -4.93 11.61 -11.70
CA LEU A 209 -4.90 10.47 -12.62
C LEU A 209 -4.28 9.22 -12.00
N ILE A 210 -3.68 9.33 -10.81
CA ILE A 210 -2.94 8.24 -10.18
C ILE A 210 -3.53 7.87 -8.82
N ASP A 211 -3.54 6.58 -8.53
CA ASP A 211 -3.81 6.04 -7.20
C ASP A 211 -2.47 5.72 -6.53
N CYS A 212 -2.10 6.50 -5.50
CA CYS A 212 -0.80 6.43 -4.84
C CYS A 212 -0.99 6.17 -3.33
N ASP A 213 -0.27 5.19 -2.80
CA ASP A 213 -0.31 4.82 -1.38
C ASP A 213 0.08 5.99 -0.45
N MET A 214 1.11 6.77 -0.81
CA MET A 214 1.51 7.96 -0.06
C MET A 214 0.42 9.05 -0.09
N TYR A 215 -0.26 9.26 -1.21
CA TYR A 215 -1.33 10.26 -1.29
C TYR A 215 -2.49 9.86 -0.37
N ARG A 216 -2.89 8.60 -0.40
CA ARG A 216 -3.92 8.05 0.50
C ARG A 216 -3.54 8.23 1.98
N LEU A 217 -2.27 7.96 2.34
CA LEU A 217 -1.78 8.18 3.71
C LEU A 217 -1.92 9.64 4.12
N LEU A 218 -1.49 10.57 3.28
CA LEU A 218 -1.55 12.01 3.55
C LEU A 218 -2.99 12.54 3.62
N ASP A 219 -3.92 11.92 2.88
CA ASP A 219 -5.37 12.19 2.92
C ASP A 219 -6.05 11.53 4.13
N GLY A 220 -5.30 10.81 4.97
CA GLY A 220 -5.79 10.20 6.20
C GLY A 220 -6.50 8.86 6.02
N ASP A 221 -6.26 8.15 4.91
CA ASP A 221 -6.72 6.76 4.75
C ASP A 221 -6.05 5.87 5.80
N ILE A 222 -6.86 5.36 6.74
CA ILE A 222 -6.37 4.56 7.86
C ILE A 222 -5.66 3.30 7.37
N CYS A 223 -6.16 2.67 6.30
CA CYS A 223 -5.55 1.47 5.76
C CYS A 223 -4.16 1.77 5.15
N ALA A 224 -4.00 2.93 4.50
CA ALA A 224 -2.69 3.37 4.00
C ALA A 224 -1.73 3.71 5.14
N ILE A 225 -2.22 4.40 6.18
CA ILE A 225 -1.45 4.72 7.38
C ILE A 225 -0.97 3.43 8.06
N ASP A 226 -1.86 2.47 8.27
CA ASP A 226 -1.55 1.19 8.93
C ASP A 226 -0.65 0.28 8.06
N SER A 227 -0.59 0.51 6.75
CA SER A 227 0.28 -0.25 5.84
C SER A 227 1.71 0.29 5.76
N TYR A 228 1.93 1.55 6.15
CA TYR A 228 3.26 2.16 6.13
C TYR A 228 4.18 1.53 7.19
N ARG A 229 5.36 1.08 6.79
CA ARG A 229 6.35 0.38 7.63
C ARG A 229 7.62 1.19 7.90
N GLY A 230 7.57 2.50 7.69
CA GLY A 230 8.73 3.36 7.89
C GLY A 230 9.68 3.42 6.69
N GLU A 231 9.32 2.82 5.56
CA GLU A 231 10.13 2.85 4.34
C GLU A 231 9.38 3.61 3.23
N TYR A 232 10.03 4.59 2.64
CA TYR A 232 9.51 5.42 1.57
C TYR A 232 10.54 5.62 0.48
N MET A 233 10.26 5.08 -0.72
CA MET A 233 11.14 5.16 -1.90
C MET A 233 12.63 4.93 -1.55
N SER A 234 12.91 3.90 -0.75
CA SER A 234 14.21 3.63 -0.08
C SER A 234 15.41 3.55 -1.04
N GLN A 235 15.16 3.39 -2.34
CA GLN A 235 16.20 3.42 -3.36
C GLN A 235 16.73 4.83 -3.70
N TYR A 236 16.11 5.91 -3.17
CA TYR A 236 16.47 7.29 -3.48
C TYR A 236 16.84 8.07 -2.22
N SER A 237 18.02 8.66 -2.18
CA SER A 237 18.57 9.42 -1.05
C SER A 237 17.71 10.62 -0.66
N TRP A 238 17.14 11.32 -1.65
CA TRP A 238 16.32 12.51 -1.46
C TRP A 238 14.96 12.23 -0.78
N ALA A 239 14.50 10.98 -0.76
CA ALA A 239 13.19 10.60 -0.21
C ALA A 239 13.11 10.64 1.32
N SER A 240 14.24 10.62 2.01
CA SER A 240 14.36 10.54 3.48
C SER A 240 13.63 11.67 4.25
N ALA A 241 13.52 12.85 3.65
CA ALA A 241 12.84 13.99 4.29
C ALA A 241 11.33 13.74 4.50
N LEU A 242 10.64 13.21 3.48
CA LEU A 242 9.21 12.89 3.58
C LEU A 242 8.99 11.62 4.41
N GLU A 243 9.88 10.64 4.34
CA GLU A 243 9.88 9.45 5.20
C GLU A 243 9.80 9.82 6.68
N GLY A 244 10.65 10.75 7.13
CA GLY A 244 10.64 11.25 8.51
C GLY A 244 9.34 11.98 8.90
N TYR A 245 8.67 12.65 7.97
CA TYR A 245 7.36 13.25 8.20
C TYR A 245 6.25 12.21 8.33
N MET A 246 6.18 11.25 7.41
CA MET A 246 5.19 10.18 7.43
C MET A 246 5.31 9.31 8.68
N THR A 247 6.54 8.95 9.07
CA THR A 247 6.81 8.18 10.29
C THR A 247 6.28 8.92 11.53
N ARG A 248 6.50 10.23 11.64
CA ARG A 248 5.94 11.03 12.75
C ARG A 248 4.42 11.08 12.73
N THR A 249 3.81 11.14 11.55
CA THR A 249 2.35 11.18 11.40
C THR A 249 1.70 9.84 11.76
N THR A 250 2.40 8.73 11.55
CA THR A 250 1.91 7.39 11.91
C THR A 250 2.14 7.03 13.38
N ILE A 251 3.21 7.55 14.02
CA ILE A 251 3.54 7.26 15.43
C ILE A 251 2.69 8.10 16.40
N ASN A 252 2.31 9.33 16.01
CA ASN A 252 1.57 10.26 16.90
C ASN A 252 0.04 10.07 16.84
N ARG A 253 -0.43 8.93 16.41
CA ARG A 253 -1.82 8.48 16.46
C ARG A 253 -1.93 7.19 17.28
#